data_f58793802d8458036b78bfd38c9df94b
#
_entry.id   f58793802d8458036b78bfd38c9df94b
#
_cell.length_a   1.000
_cell.length_b   1.000
_cell.length_c   1.000
_cell.angle_alpha   90.00
_cell.angle_beta   90.00
_cell.angle_gamma   90.00
#
_symmetry.space_group_name_H-M   'P 1'
#
loop_
_entity.id
_entity.type
_entity.pdbx_description
1 polymer ?
#
loop_
_entity_poly.entity_id
_entity_poly.type
_entity_poly.pdbx_seq_one_letter_code
_entity_poly.pdbx_strand_id
1 'polypeptide(L)'
;MVTAELAVALPVLMLAGLLAVTGVQLVSAQLRCLDAAGLAARFAARGELAADVDFAARAAAPRDAHIAVARADDVVSARVAATVHLLGFGTLLPAFTVTASAVAPLEPGEPAR
;
A
#
# COMPACT_ATOMS: atom_id res chain seq x y z
N MET A 1 11.77 -9.61 -44.42
CA MET A 1 11.38 -10.66 -43.48
C MET A 1 11.79 -10.32 -42.05
N VAL A 2 13.07 -10.05 -41.80
CA VAL A 2 13.52 -9.66 -40.44
C VAL A 2 12.85 -8.37 -39.97
N THR A 3 12.64 -7.43 -40.87
CA THR A 3 12.01 -6.15 -40.54
C THR A 3 10.56 -6.31 -40.09
N ALA A 4 9.84 -7.23 -40.76
CA ALA A 4 8.44 -7.50 -40.39
C ALA A 4 8.35 -8.16 -39.00
N GLU A 5 9.27 -9.05 -38.69
CA GLU A 5 9.34 -9.67 -37.37
C GLU A 5 9.65 -8.65 -36.28
N LEU A 6 10.59 -7.73 -36.55
CA LEU A 6 10.90 -6.65 -35.59
C LEU A 6 9.72 -5.73 -35.40
N ALA A 7 8.97 -5.45 -36.46
CA ALA A 7 7.80 -4.59 -36.36
C ALA A 7 6.74 -5.16 -35.44
N VAL A 8 6.64 -6.47 -35.35
CA VAL A 8 5.71 -7.14 -34.44
C VAL A 8 6.33 -7.34 -33.06
N ALA A 9 7.62 -7.68 -33.02
CA ALA A 9 8.30 -8.00 -31.76
C ALA A 9 8.48 -6.77 -30.85
N LEU A 10 8.80 -5.61 -31.44
CA LEU A 10 9.05 -4.41 -30.63
C LEU A 10 7.83 -3.95 -29.83
N PRO A 11 6.63 -3.82 -30.41
CA PRO A 11 5.46 -3.46 -29.62
C PRO A 11 5.15 -4.49 -28.52
N VAL A 12 5.34 -5.76 -28.82
CA VAL A 12 5.09 -6.82 -27.82
C VAL A 12 6.07 -6.70 -26.66
N LEU A 13 7.35 -6.45 -26.95
CA LEU A 13 8.36 -6.29 -25.91
C LEU A 13 8.08 -5.04 -25.07
N MET A 14 7.67 -3.95 -25.70
CA MET A 14 7.32 -2.73 -24.99
C MET A 14 6.14 -2.96 -24.06
N LEU A 15 5.12 -3.66 -24.54
CA LEU A 15 3.96 -3.99 -23.73
C LEU A 15 4.36 -4.87 -22.56
N ALA A 16 5.19 -5.87 -22.79
CA ALA A 16 5.67 -6.74 -21.72
C ALA A 16 6.45 -5.95 -20.66
N GLY A 17 7.29 -5.02 -21.11
CA GLY A 17 8.03 -4.14 -20.19
C GLY A 17 7.10 -3.26 -19.34
N LEU A 18 6.08 -2.69 -19.97
CA LEU A 18 5.10 -1.88 -19.26
C LEU A 18 4.35 -2.70 -18.21
N LEU A 19 3.96 -3.91 -18.57
CA LEU A 19 3.28 -4.79 -17.63
C LEU A 19 4.18 -5.15 -16.45
N ALA A 20 5.46 -5.39 -16.72
CA ALA A 20 6.42 -5.71 -15.65
C ALA A 20 6.59 -4.53 -14.69
N VAL A 21 6.75 -3.32 -15.23
CA VAL A 21 6.90 -2.12 -14.39
C VAL A 21 5.63 -1.89 -13.57
N THR A 22 4.46 -2.04 -14.20
CA THR A 22 3.19 -1.90 -13.52
C THR A 22 3.07 -2.89 -12.36
N GLY A 23 3.46 -4.14 -12.60
CA GLY A 23 3.43 -5.15 -11.56
C GLY A 23 4.32 -4.80 -10.38
N VAL A 24 5.52 -4.31 -10.65
CA VAL A 24 6.45 -3.88 -9.60
C VAL A 24 5.85 -2.71 -8.79
N GLN A 25 5.24 -1.75 -9.47
CA GLN A 25 4.60 -0.62 -8.79
C GLN A 25 3.49 -1.07 -7.86
N LEU A 26 2.64 -1.99 -8.32
CA LEU A 26 1.53 -2.48 -7.51
C LEU A 26 2.02 -3.27 -6.31
N VAL A 27 3.01 -4.14 -6.50
CA VAL A 27 3.58 -4.93 -5.39
C VAL A 27 4.26 -4.01 -4.39
N SER A 28 5.02 -3.02 -4.86
CA SER A 28 5.67 -2.07 -3.98
C SER A 28 4.67 -1.30 -3.13
N ALA A 29 3.57 -0.83 -3.75
CA ALA A 29 2.52 -0.12 -3.04
C ALA A 29 1.86 -1.03 -2.00
N GLN A 30 1.62 -2.28 -2.34
CA GLN A 30 1.03 -3.25 -1.42
C GLN A 30 1.94 -3.49 -0.21
N LEU A 31 3.23 -3.64 -0.44
CA LEU A 31 4.19 -3.84 0.65
C LEU A 31 4.25 -2.63 1.57
N ARG A 32 4.22 -1.42 1.00
CA ARG A 32 4.21 -0.22 1.81
C ARG A 32 2.93 -0.11 2.64
N CYS A 33 1.80 -0.47 2.07
CA CYS A 33 0.55 -0.48 2.81
C CYS A 33 0.59 -1.50 3.95
N LEU A 34 1.17 -2.68 3.71
CA LEU A 34 1.33 -3.70 4.75
C LEU A 34 2.25 -3.21 5.87
N ASP A 35 3.36 -2.58 5.53
CA ASP A 35 4.28 -2.02 6.52
C ASP A 35 3.60 -0.95 7.35
N ALA A 36 2.88 -0.04 6.70
CA ALA A 36 2.18 1.03 7.37
C ALA A 36 1.10 0.49 8.31
N ALA A 37 0.34 -0.51 7.85
CA ALA A 37 -0.69 -1.13 8.68
C ALA A 37 -0.08 -1.82 9.89
N GLY A 38 1.04 -2.53 9.69
CA GLY A 38 1.75 -3.18 10.79
C GLY A 38 2.27 -2.19 11.82
N LEU A 39 2.86 -1.09 11.35
CA LEU A 39 3.34 -0.03 12.25
C LEU A 39 2.19 0.60 13.03
N ALA A 40 1.10 0.92 12.34
CA ALA A 40 -0.05 1.54 12.98
C ALA A 40 -0.64 0.62 14.05
N ALA A 41 -0.79 -0.66 13.73
CA ALA A 41 -1.35 -1.62 14.68
C ALA A 41 -0.46 -1.77 15.92
N ARG A 42 0.86 -1.86 15.72
CA ARG A 42 1.79 -2.03 16.83
C ARG A 42 1.86 -0.78 17.72
N PHE A 43 1.91 0.39 17.11
CA PHE A 43 1.96 1.63 17.88
C PHE A 43 0.66 1.85 18.64
N ALA A 44 -0.48 1.60 17.99
CA ALA A 44 -1.77 1.72 18.65
C ALA A 44 -1.93 0.69 19.77
N ALA A 45 -1.40 -0.50 19.61
CA ALA A 45 -1.45 -1.55 20.62
C ALA A 45 -0.66 -1.16 21.87
N ARG A 46 0.38 -0.33 21.72
CA ARG A 46 1.16 0.15 22.85
C ARG A 46 0.55 1.39 23.52
N GLY A 47 -0.61 1.84 23.05
CA GLY A 47 -1.27 2.99 23.63
C GLY A 47 -0.74 4.33 23.16
N GLU A 48 -0.02 4.37 22.04
CA GLU A 48 0.48 5.61 21.49
C GLU A 48 -0.68 6.54 21.10
N LEU A 49 -0.41 7.84 21.11
CA LEU A 49 -1.40 8.82 20.70
C LEU A 49 -1.77 8.64 19.23
N ALA A 50 -3.03 8.91 18.91
CA ALA A 50 -3.52 8.75 17.53
C ALA A 50 -2.69 9.55 16.53
N ALA A 51 -2.25 10.76 16.90
CA ALA A 51 -1.42 11.59 16.02
C ALA A 51 -0.07 10.93 15.74
N ASP A 52 0.53 10.31 16.75
CA ASP A 52 1.82 9.64 16.59
C ASP A 52 1.69 8.39 15.75
N VAL A 53 0.61 7.64 15.94
CA VAL A 53 0.32 6.45 15.13
C VAL A 53 0.17 6.85 13.67
N ASP A 54 -0.62 7.89 13.40
CA ASP A 54 -0.84 8.37 12.04
C ASP A 54 0.46 8.85 11.39
N PHE A 55 1.26 9.58 12.14
CA PHE A 55 2.54 10.09 11.63
C PHE A 55 3.46 8.94 11.23
N ALA A 56 3.62 7.95 12.12
CA ALA A 56 4.49 6.81 11.84
C ALA A 56 3.99 6.00 10.66
N ALA A 57 2.69 5.77 10.58
CA ALA A 57 2.11 4.99 9.49
C ALA A 57 2.26 5.72 8.15
N ARG A 58 2.04 7.02 8.13
CA ARG A 58 2.17 7.80 6.89
C ARG A 58 3.61 7.84 6.38
N ALA A 59 4.60 7.77 7.28
CA ALA A 59 5.99 7.73 6.86
C ALA A 59 6.32 6.46 6.05
N ALA A 60 5.65 5.35 6.35
CA ALA A 60 5.86 4.10 5.63
C ALA A 60 4.91 3.93 4.45
N ALA A 61 3.75 4.57 4.50
CA ALA A 61 2.69 4.37 3.51
C ALA A 61 2.99 5.10 2.19
N PRO A 62 2.36 4.68 1.09
CA PRO A 62 2.40 5.45 -0.14
C PRO A 62 1.74 6.82 0.05
N ARG A 63 2.00 7.72 -0.89
CA ARG A 63 1.34 9.03 -0.89
C ARG A 63 -0.17 8.85 -0.99
N ASP A 64 -0.90 9.76 -0.36
CA ASP A 64 -2.36 9.79 -0.40
C ASP A 64 -3.01 8.54 0.17
N ALA A 65 -2.29 7.83 1.05
CA ALA A 65 -2.86 6.67 1.72
C ALA A 65 -3.86 7.09 2.79
N HIS A 66 -4.91 6.30 2.92
CA HIS A 66 -5.89 6.47 3.99
C HIS A 66 -5.61 5.42 5.05
N ILE A 67 -5.45 5.89 6.27
CA ILE A 67 -5.10 5.04 7.40
C ILE A 67 -6.25 5.08 8.39
N ALA A 68 -6.78 3.91 8.71
CA ALA A 68 -7.84 3.76 9.70
C ALA A 68 -7.40 2.77 10.77
N VAL A 69 -7.58 3.17 12.02
CA VAL A 69 -7.24 2.32 13.16
C VAL A 69 -8.50 2.13 13.99
N ALA A 70 -8.83 0.89 14.29
CA ALA A 70 -9.98 0.55 15.10
C ALA A 70 -9.53 -0.29 16.29
N ARG A 71 -10.13 -0.01 17.44
CA ARG A 71 -9.88 -0.77 18.65
C ARG A 71 -11.16 -1.50 19.03
N ALA A 72 -11.04 -2.78 19.32
CA ALA A 72 -12.17 -3.59 19.73
C ALA A 72 -11.68 -4.58 20.79
N ASP A 73 -12.30 -4.50 21.97
CA ASP A 73 -11.92 -5.35 23.09
C ASP A 73 -10.43 -5.23 23.39
N ASP A 74 -9.67 -6.30 23.18
CA ASP A 74 -8.24 -6.33 23.44
C ASP A 74 -7.42 -6.44 22.14
N VAL A 75 -8.02 -6.05 21.02
CA VAL A 75 -7.38 -6.16 19.70
C VAL A 75 -7.46 -4.81 18.99
N VAL A 76 -6.36 -4.44 18.36
CA VAL A 76 -6.29 -3.26 17.50
C VAL A 76 -6.15 -3.72 16.06
N SER A 77 -6.96 -3.17 15.19
CA SER A 77 -6.83 -3.42 13.76
C SER A 77 -6.51 -2.12 13.03
N ALA A 78 -5.61 -2.19 12.09
CA ALA A 78 -5.25 -1.05 11.27
C ALA A 78 -5.44 -1.42 9.81
N ARG A 79 -6.01 -0.51 9.05
CA ARG A 79 -6.21 -0.68 7.61
C ARG A 79 -5.61 0.50 6.89
N VAL A 80 -4.85 0.21 5.85
CA VAL A 80 -4.25 1.23 5.00
C VAL A 80 -4.70 0.98 3.57
N ALA A 81 -5.21 2.02 2.94
CA ALA A 81 -5.63 1.95 1.54
C ALA A 81 -4.93 3.06 0.77
N ALA A 82 -4.45 2.75 -0.41
CA ALA A 82 -3.77 3.72 -1.25
C ALA A 82 -4.21 3.53 -2.70
N THR A 83 -4.24 4.63 -3.43
CA THR A 83 -4.56 4.63 -4.84
C THR A 83 -3.26 4.72 -5.63
N VAL A 84 -3.06 3.79 -6.55
CA VAL A 84 -1.86 3.72 -7.38
C VAL A 84 -2.22 4.16 -8.79
N HIS A 85 -1.51 5.17 -9.28
CA HIS A 85 -1.63 5.64 -10.65
C HIS A 85 -0.51 5.03 -11.46
N LEU A 86 -0.87 4.39 -12.57
CA LEU A 86 0.13 3.73 -13.42
C LEU A 86 0.97 4.77 -14.14
N LEU A 87 2.28 4.52 -14.16
CA LEU A 87 3.24 5.44 -14.75
C LEU A 87 2.98 5.59 -16.25
N GLY A 88 2.93 6.82 -16.70
CA GLY A 88 2.85 7.13 -18.12
C GLY A 88 1.45 7.08 -18.74
N PHE A 89 0.46 6.66 -17.96
CA PHE A 89 -0.89 6.53 -18.51
C PHE A 89 -1.89 7.51 -17.91
N GLY A 90 -1.52 8.20 -16.84
CA GLY A 90 -2.33 9.28 -16.28
C GLY A 90 -3.81 8.96 -16.20
N THR A 91 -4.61 9.65 -17.02
CA THR A 91 -6.06 9.48 -17.02
C THR A 91 -6.55 8.40 -17.98
N LEU A 92 -5.65 7.79 -18.76
CA LEU A 92 -6.05 6.78 -19.74
C LEU A 92 -6.42 5.46 -19.09
N LEU A 93 -5.76 5.10 -18.00
CA LEU A 93 -6.05 3.87 -17.26
C LEU A 93 -6.64 4.21 -15.91
N PRO A 94 -7.55 3.37 -15.40
CA PRO A 94 -8.11 3.59 -14.08
C PRO A 94 -7.02 3.42 -13.02
N ALA A 95 -7.16 4.15 -11.92
CA ALA A 95 -6.29 3.99 -10.79
C ALA A 95 -6.63 2.69 -10.06
N PHE A 96 -5.62 2.03 -9.52
CA PHE A 96 -5.80 0.81 -8.74
C PHE A 96 -5.72 1.13 -7.26
N THR A 97 -6.65 0.56 -6.49
CA THR A 97 -6.65 0.73 -5.04
C THR A 97 -6.06 -0.53 -4.42
N VAL A 98 -5.01 -0.33 -3.62
CA VAL A 98 -4.41 -1.41 -2.84
C VAL A 98 -4.77 -1.21 -1.39
N THR A 99 -5.07 -2.31 -0.71
CA THR A 99 -5.46 -2.28 0.70
C THR A 99 -4.66 -3.30 1.47
N ALA A 100 -4.29 -2.94 2.69
CA ALA A 100 -3.63 -3.87 3.60
C ALA A 100 -4.20 -3.67 4.99
N SER A 101 -4.24 -4.72 5.76
CA SER A 101 -4.69 -4.65 7.13
C SER A 101 -3.76 -5.45 8.03
N ALA A 102 -3.67 -5.03 9.27
CA ALA A 102 -2.88 -5.72 10.28
C ALA A 102 -3.64 -5.68 11.59
N VAL A 103 -3.45 -6.71 12.39
CA VAL A 103 -4.10 -6.83 13.68
C VAL A 103 -3.03 -7.09 14.73
N ALA A 104 -3.15 -6.40 15.87
CA ALA A 104 -2.23 -6.60 16.98
C ALA A 104 -3.03 -6.65 18.27
N PRO A 105 -2.66 -7.54 19.22
CA PRO A 105 -3.30 -7.53 20.53
C PRO A 105 -2.86 -6.30 21.31
N LEU A 106 -3.79 -5.75 22.09
CA LEU A 106 -3.45 -4.67 23.01
C LEU A 106 -2.51 -5.21 24.07
N GLU A 107 -1.48 -4.42 24.40
CA GLU A 107 -0.54 -4.82 25.44
C GLU A 107 -1.23 -4.78 26.80
N PRO A 108 -0.97 -5.78 27.66
CA PRO A 108 -1.58 -5.80 28.99
C PRO A 108 -1.20 -4.57 29.79
N GLY A 109 -2.19 -3.97 30.45
CA GLY A 109 -1.97 -2.80 31.27
C GLY A 109 -2.02 -1.47 30.53
N GLU A 110 -2.10 -1.47 29.19
CA GLU A 110 -2.21 -0.23 28.44
C GLU A 110 -3.67 0.20 28.31
N PRO A 111 -3.98 1.46 28.62
CA PRO A 111 -5.34 1.93 28.44
C PRO A 111 -5.66 2.11 26.97
N ALA A 112 -6.91 1.86 26.60
CA ALA A 112 -7.40 2.12 25.26
C ALA A 112 -7.47 3.62 25.03
N ARG A 113 -6.89 4.13 23.95
CA ARG A 113 -6.86 5.54 23.63
C ARG A 113 -7.39 5.85 22.26
#